data_0cd2968ae02863f0485e2b25c67ce7bf
#
_entry.id   0cd2968ae02863f0485e2b25c67ce7bf
#
_cell.length_a   1.000
_cell.length_b   1.000
_cell.length_c   1.000
_cell.angle_alpha   90.00
_cell.angle_beta   90.00
_cell.angle_gamma   90.00
#
_symmetry.space_group_name_H-M   'P 1'
#
loop_
_entity.id
_entity.type
_entity.pdbx_description
1 polymer ?
#
loop_
_entity_poly.entity_id
_entity_poly.type
_entity_poly.pdbx_seq_one_letter_code
_entity_poly.pdbx_strand_id
1 'polypeptide(L)'
;MKYQSLKSYLIAVDIDGTIIDNNLNIDNESIEVLKELSKNNIIVLATGRPWRSSKQYYELLDLNSPIINYNGAYVHHPKDKNFKERMVTINKNIFLKLLEDNKDIILNAFCEIRDDLYLLKIDDLVKPFIDLDGANLILGDFNKTLKTNSNGAIIFTKEDNFNDLKEYAEEYSSEILIRPWEFKNTYIVELYNTHISKAKAILDICEYYNIDTAHTIAFGDGLNDLDMLTCVKYGVAMEGGNSEILKKAKYTTPSVKEHGLAKFFKNFEF
;
A
#
# COMPACT_ATOMS: atom_id res chain seq x y z
N MET A 1 26.82 12.82 6.98
CA MET A 1 27.27 11.41 7.19
C MET A 1 26.95 10.63 5.94
N LYS A 2 27.87 9.82 5.40
CA LYS A 2 27.59 9.01 4.21
C LYS A 2 26.57 7.90 4.53
N TYR A 3 25.68 7.57 3.61
CA TYR A 3 24.62 6.59 3.85
C TYR A 3 25.12 5.20 4.29
N GLN A 4 26.33 4.81 3.86
CA GLN A 4 26.97 3.55 4.29
C GLN A 4 27.24 3.48 5.81
N SER A 5 27.25 4.61 6.50
CA SER A 5 27.43 4.66 7.96
C SER A 5 26.10 4.74 8.73
N LEU A 6 24.95 4.75 8.06
CA LEU A 6 23.64 4.65 8.71
C LEU A 6 23.51 3.30 9.41
N LYS A 7 23.12 3.33 10.69
CA LYS A 7 22.90 2.13 11.49
C LYS A 7 21.67 2.30 12.38
N SER A 8 20.94 1.23 12.54
CA SER A 8 19.75 1.18 13.39
C SER A 8 18.64 2.16 12.97
N TYR A 9 18.53 2.43 11.64
CA TYR A 9 17.40 3.14 11.07
C TYR A 9 16.32 2.16 10.64
N LEU A 10 15.07 2.61 10.68
CA LEU A 10 13.97 2.02 9.91
C LEU A 10 13.79 2.82 8.62
N ILE A 11 13.84 2.14 7.48
CA ILE A 11 13.68 2.72 6.15
C ILE A 11 12.47 2.08 5.50
N ALA A 12 11.36 2.82 5.44
CA ALA A 12 10.14 2.38 4.79
C ALA A 12 10.13 2.81 3.32
N VAL A 13 9.77 1.88 2.42
CA VAL A 13 9.84 2.11 0.98
C VAL A 13 8.54 1.62 0.35
N ASP A 14 7.83 2.51 -0.35
CA ASP A 14 6.76 2.09 -1.23
C ASP A 14 7.33 1.37 -2.46
N ILE A 15 6.48 0.62 -3.18
CA ILE A 15 6.90 -0.16 -4.34
C ILE A 15 6.64 0.61 -5.63
N ASP A 16 5.38 0.92 -5.91
CA ASP A 16 4.93 1.50 -7.16
C ASP A 16 5.32 2.98 -7.24
N GLY A 17 5.96 3.40 -8.34
CA GLY A 17 6.47 4.78 -8.47
C GLY A 17 7.72 5.09 -7.63
N THR A 18 8.17 4.15 -6.78
CA THR A 18 9.29 4.34 -5.86
C THR A 18 10.49 3.45 -6.17
N ILE A 19 10.29 2.12 -6.31
CA ILE A 19 11.35 1.17 -6.75
C ILE A 19 11.02 0.48 -8.06
N ILE A 20 9.79 0.63 -8.56
CA ILE A 20 9.38 0.23 -9.90
C ILE A 20 8.63 1.36 -10.58
N ASP A 21 8.77 1.46 -11.90
CA ASP A 21 8.02 2.44 -12.70
C ASP A 21 6.64 1.89 -13.13
N ASN A 22 5.83 2.74 -13.79
CA ASN A 22 4.50 2.38 -14.28
C ASN A 22 4.48 1.25 -15.34
N ASN A 23 5.65 0.86 -15.86
CA ASN A 23 5.82 -0.27 -16.78
C ASN A 23 6.39 -1.51 -16.05
N LEU A 24 6.42 -1.48 -14.73
CA LEU A 24 6.99 -2.53 -13.85
C LEU A 24 8.51 -2.72 -14.02
N ASN A 25 9.22 -1.74 -14.59
CA ASN A 25 10.67 -1.79 -14.64
C ASN A 25 11.27 -1.50 -13.27
N ILE A 26 12.14 -2.38 -12.82
CA ILE A 26 12.79 -2.27 -11.49
C ILE A 26 13.94 -1.28 -11.56
N ASP A 27 14.04 -0.38 -10.59
CA ASP A 27 15.20 0.48 -10.37
C ASP A 27 16.33 -0.30 -9.67
N ASN A 28 17.16 -0.98 -10.48
CA ASN A 28 18.24 -1.81 -9.96
C ASN A 28 19.25 -1.03 -9.13
N GLU A 29 19.46 0.27 -9.39
CA GLU A 29 20.40 1.09 -8.62
C GLU A 29 19.89 1.33 -7.21
N SER A 30 18.60 1.61 -7.06
CA SER A 30 17.94 1.73 -5.77
C SER A 30 17.88 0.39 -5.01
N ILE A 31 17.65 -0.73 -5.73
CA ILE A 31 17.70 -2.07 -5.13
C ILE A 31 19.07 -2.35 -4.51
N GLU A 32 20.17 -2.08 -5.22
CA GLU A 32 21.53 -2.31 -4.69
C GLU A 32 21.83 -1.43 -3.46
N VAL A 33 21.39 -0.16 -3.47
CA VAL A 33 21.52 0.73 -2.30
C VAL A 33 20.72 0.20 -1.10
N LEU A 34 19.48 -0.26 -1.32
CA LEU A 34 18.66 -0.83 -0.26
C LEU A 34 19.25 -2.13 0.31
N LYS A 35 19.80 -3.00 -0.52
CA LYS A 35 20.52 -4.20 -0.07
C LYS A 35 21.75 -3.86 0.79
N GLU A 36 22.49 -2.84 0.41
CA GLU A 36 23.64 -2.39 1.23
C GLU A 36 23.18 -1.85 2.58
N LEU A 37 22.12 -1.04 2.57
CA LEU A 37 21.53 -0.48 3.79
C LEU A 37 20.94 -1.54 4.72
N SER A 38 20.35 -2.62 4.17
CA SER A 38 19.71 -3.69 4.95
C SER A 38 20.69 -4.45 5.85
N LYS A 39 21.99 -4.35 5.60
CA LYS A 39 23.04 -4.97 6.45
C LYS A 39 23.09 -4.38 7.86
N ASN A 40 22.70 -3.11 8.04
CA ASN A 40 22.79 -2.40 9.32
C ASN A 40 21.49 -1.67 9.71
N ASN A 41 20.44 -1.78 8.89
CA ASN A 41 19.17 -1.07 9.06
C ASN A 41 18.01 -2.01 8.78
N ILE A 42 16.82 -1.65 9.24
CA ILE A 42 15.58 -2.37 8.96
C ILE A 42 14.92 -1.74 7.73
N ILE A 43 14.89 -2.47 6.62
CA ILE A 43 14.17 -2.06 5.40
C ILE A 43 12.77 -2.66 5.46
N VAL A 44 11.73 -1.83 5.30
CA VAL A 44 10.32 -2.24 5.31
C VAL A 44 9.67 -1.83 3.99
N LEU A 45 9.16 -2.79 3.24
CA LEU A 45 8.26 -2.45 2.13
C LEU A 45 6.90 -2.08 2.68
N ALA A 46 6.34 -0.95 2.21
CA ALA A 46 5.05 -0.41 2.65
C ALA A 46 4.17 -0.10 1.42
N THR A 47 3.29 -1.02 1.06
CA THR A 47 2.59 -0.99 -0.23
C THR A 47 1.07 -1.19 -0.11
N GLY A 48 0.33 -0.75 -1.12
CA GLY A 48 -1.07 -1.11 -1.32
C GLY A 48 -1.29 -2.55 -1.80
N ARG A 49 -0.24 -3.16 -2.34
CA ARG A 49 -0.29 -4.52 -2.91
C ARG A 49 -0.56 -5.60 -1.85
N PRO A 50 -1.20 -6.74 -2.23
CA PRO A 50 -1.22 -7.96 -1.43
C PRO A 50 0.17 -8.58 -1.32
N TRP A 51 0.34 -9.52 -0.37
CA TRP A 51 1.62 -10.23 -0.20
C TRP A 51 2.05 -10.96 -1.48
N ARG A 52 1.16 -11.69 -2.14
CA ARG A 52 1.47 -12.46 -3.35
C ARG A 52 2.14 -11.63 -4.45
N SER A 53 1.68 -10.39 -4.68
CA SER A 53 2.26 -9.50 -5.70
C SER A 53 3.43 -8.65 -5.21
N SER A 54 3.66 -8.55 -3.91
CA SER A 54 4.82 -7.83 -3.33
C SER A 54 5.98 -8.76 -2.95
N LYS A 55 5.71 -10.07 -2.81
CA LYS A 55 6.68 -11.09 -2.40
C LYS A 55 7.95 -11.07 -3.25
N GLN A 56 7.84 -10.94 -4.56
CA GLN A 56 8.99 -10.90 -5.48
C GLN A 56 9.98 -9.77 -5.14
N TYR A 57 9.50 -8.59 -4.74
CA TYR A 57 10.35 -7.46 -4.36
C TYR A 57 10.97 -7.66 -2.98
N TYR A 58 10.23 -8.26 -2.06
CA TYR A 58 10.74 -8.65 -0.75
C TYR A 58 11.89 -9.66 -0.86
N GLU A 59 11.75 -10.66 -1.73
CA GLU A 59 12.78 -11.67 -2.02
C GLU A 59 13.95 -11.08 -2.80
N LEU A 60 13.69 -10.20 -3.79
CA LEU A 60 14.73 -9.49 -4.54
C LEU A 60 15.65 -8.69 -3.62
N LEU A 61 15.10 -8.04 -2.61
CA LEU A 61 15.84 -7.27 -1.60
C LEU A 61 16.45 -8.16 -0.49
N ASP A 62 16.19 -9.45 -0.49
CA ASP A 62 16.55 -10.42 0.55
C ASP A 62 16.24 -9.92 1.97
N LEU A 63 15.02 -9.38 2.15
CA LEU A 63 14.63 -8.78 3.42
C LEU A 63 14.43 -9.83 4.51
N ASN A 64 14.73 -9.42 5.76
CA ASN A 64 14.41 -10.14 6.98
C ASN A 64 13.76 -9.18 7.97
N SER A 65 12.60 -8.65 7.59
CA SER A 65 11.85 -7.62 8.30
C SER A 65 10.36 -7.81 8.06
N PRO A 66 9.48 -7.17 8.83
CA PRO A 66 8.06 -7.12 8.49
C PRO A 66 7.82 -6.42 7.14
N ILE A 67 6.67 -6.73 6.54
CA ILE A 67 6.15 -6.03 5.36
C ILE A 67 4.77 -5.46 5.69
N ILE A 68 4.47 -4.30 5.11
CA ILE A 68 3.20 -3.60 5.22
C ILE A 68 2.46 -3.74 3.89
N ASN A 69 1.39 -4.53 3.88
CA ASN A 69 0.50 -4.73 2.72
C ASN A 69 -0.83 -4.00 2.92
N TYR A 70 -1.59 -3.81 1.81
CA TYR A 70 -2.91 -3.18 1.82
C TYR A 70 -2.92 -1.82 2.56
N ASN A 71 -1.90 -0.98 2.29
CA ASN A 71 -1.76 0.34 2.94
C ASN A 71 -1.76 0.30 4.48
N GLY A 72 -1.34 -0.80 5.08
CA GLY A 72 -1.32 -0.99 6.54
C GLY A 72 -2.46 -1.84 7.08
N ALA A 73 -3.36 -2.37 6.22
CA ALA A 73 -4.41 -3.28 6.66
C ALA A 73 -3.88 -4.68 7.02
N TYR A 74 -2.72 -5.07 6.49
CA TYR A 74 -2.04 -6.30 6.85
C TYR A 74 -0.55 -6.09 7.03
N VAL A 75 -0.05 -6.34 8.24
CA VAL A 75 1.37 -6.26 8.59
C VAL A 75 1.81 -7.62 9.12
N HIS A 76 2.82 -8.20 8.51
CA HIS A 76 3.33 -9.52 8.91
C HIS A 76 4.83 -9.64 8.65
N HIS A 77 5.47 -10.62 9.26
CA HIS A 77 6.88 -10.92 9.01
C HIS A 77 7.00 -12.28 8.32
N PRO A 78 7.35 -12.31 7.01
CA PRO A 78 7.36 -13.55 6.24
C PRO A 78 8.32 -14.62 6.78
N LYS A 79 9.40 -14.20 7.45
CA LYS A 79 10.48 -15.08 7.95
C LYS A 79 10.48 -15.29 9.47
N ASP A 80 9.72 -14.49 10.26
CA ASP A 80 9.67 -14.62 11.72
C ASP A 80 8.24 -14.91 12.21
N LYS A 81 8.04 -16.14 12.67
CA LYS A 81 6.75 -16.62 13.22
C LYS A 81 6.41 -16.04 14.60
N ASN A 82 7.37 -15.43 15.29
CA ASN A 82 7.14 -14.79 16.59
C ASN A 82 6.61 -13.36 16.44
N PHE A 83 6.77 -12.77 15.25
CA PHE A 83 6.18 -11.47 14.96
C PHE A 83 4.65 -11.61 14.95
N LYS A 84 3.98 -10.86 15.83
CA LYS A 84 2.52 -10.85 15.89
C LYS A 84 1.96 -10.07 14.70
N GLU A 85 1.37 -10.78 13.74
CA GLU A 85 0.73 -10.12 12.61
C GLU A 85 -0.39 -9.17 13.07
N ARG A 86 -0.53 -8.06 12.36
CA ARG A 86 -1.63 -7.10 12.53
C ARG A 86 -2.52 -7.13 11.31
N MET A 87 -3.82 -7.24 11.55
CA MET A 87 -4.82 -7.20 10.49
C MET A 87 -5.93 -6.21 10.87
N VAL A 88 -6.18 -5.25 10.00
CA VAL A 88 -7.30 -4.31 10.08
C VAL A 88 -8.21 -4.60 8.90
N THR A 89 -9.50 -4.79 9.14
CA THR A 89 -10.41 -5.30 8.12
C THR A 89 -11.68 -4.44 8.00
N ILE A 90 -12.28 -4.47 6.82
CA ILE A 90 -13.60 -3.90 6.57
C ILE A 90 -14.64 -4.86 7.13
N ASN A 91 -15.61 -4.34 7.87
CA ASN A 91 -16.74 -5.14 8.33
C ASN A 91 -17.53 -5.68 7.12
N LYS A 92 -17.61 -7.00 7.03
CA LYS A 92 -18.30 -7.70 5.95
C LYS A 92 -19.74 -7.23 5.76
N ASN A 93 -20.48 -7.04 6.83
CA ASN A 93 -21.90 -6.68 6.75
C ASN A 93 -22.09 -5.27 6.20
N ILE A 94 -21.20 -4.34 6.53
CA ILE A 94 -21.20 -2.98 5.96
C ILE A 94 -20.87 -3.05 4.46
N PHE A 95 -19.84 -3.82 4.09
CA PHE A 95 -19.48 -3.99 2.68
C PHE A 95 -20.61 -4.61 1.86
N LEU A 96 -21.25 -5.69 2.34
CA LEU A 96 -22.37 -6.32 1.66
C LEU A 96 -23.60 -5.38 1.54
N LYS A 97 -23.87 -4.62 2.60
CA LYS A 97 -24.95 -3.63 2.58
C LYS A 97 -24.66 -2.51 1.58
N LEU A 98 -23.43 -1.99 1.53
CA LEU A 98 -23.03 -1.00 0.53
C LEU A 98 -23.26 -1.51 -0.90
N LEU A 99 -22.89 -2.76 -1.19
CA LEU A 99 -23.08 -3.34 -2.51
C LEU A 99 -24.56 -3.52 -2.86
N GLU A 100 -25.40 -3.95 -1.92
CA GLU A 100 -26.84 -4.16 -2.15
C GLU A 100 -27.57 -2.83 -2.34
N ASP A 101 -27.31 -1.85 -1.48
CA ASP A 101 -27.98 -0.54 -1.53
C ASP A 101 -27.58 0.26 -2.79
N ASN A 102 -26.42 -0.04 -3.39
CA ASN A 102 -25.88 0.67 -4.56
C ASN A 102 -25.76 -0.23 -5.82
N LYS A 103 -26.46 -1.35 -5.85
CA LYS A 103 -26.32 -2.36 -6.94
C LYS A 103 -26.57 -1.83 -8.34
N ASP A 104 -27.41 -0.80 -8.50
CA ASP A 104 -27.77 -0.22 -9.80
C ASP A 104 -26.64 0.64 -10.40
N ILE A 105 -25.71 1.09 -9.55
CA ILE A 105 -24.56 1.93 -9.94
C ILE A 105 -23.23 1.16 -9.93
N ILE A 106 -23.17 -0.01 -9.29
CA ILE A 106 -21.96 -0.83 -9.23
C ILE A 106 -21.86 -1.72 -10.47
N LEU A 107 -20.77 -1.57 -11.22
CA LEU A 107 -20.48 -2.34 -12.41
C LEU A 107 -19.83 -3.69 -12.10
N ASN A 108 -18.88 -3.68 -11.15
CA ASN A 108 -18.17 -4.85 -10.65
C ASN A 108 -17.54 -4.52 -9.29
N ALA A 109 -17.12 -5.53 -8.56
CA ALA A 109 -16.35 -5.35 -7.33
C ALA A 109 -15.49 -6.59 -7.05
N PHE A 110 -14.37 -6.38 -6.34
CA PHE A 110 -13.63 -7.45 -5.71
C PHE A 110 -13.18 -7.03 -4.31
N CYS A 111 -12.92 -7.99 -3.46
CA CYS A 111 -12.27 -7.76 -2.17
C CYS A 111 -11.26 -8.87 -1.88
N GLU A 112 -10.30 -8.58 -1.01
CA GLU A 112 -9.18 -9.46 -0.75
C GLU A 112 -9.01 -9.72 0.74
N ILE A 113 -8.64 -10.96 1.05
CA ILE A 113 -8.32 -11.40 2.41
C ILE A 113 -6.99 -12.16 2.31
N ARG A 114 -5.89 -11.53 2.69
CA ARG A 114 -4.54 -12.05 2.43
C ARG A 114 -4.35 -12.33 0.93
N ASP A 115 -4.24 -13.58 0.53
CA ASP A 115 -4.08 -13.99 -0.88
C ASP A 115 -5.38 -14.53 -1.51
N ASP A 116 -6.49 -14.56 -0.75
CA ASP A 116 -7.82 -14.89 -1.28
C ASP A 116 -8.41 -13.66 -1.99
N LEU A 117 -8.81 -13.85 -3.25
CA LEU A 117 -9.45 -12.84 -4.08
C LEU A 117 -10.91 -13.22 -4.33
N TYR A 118 -11.81 -12.49 -3.73
CA TYR A 118 -13.26 -12.61 -3.95
C TYR A 118 -13.68 -11.63 -5.03
N LEU A 119 -14.34 -12.09 -6.08
CA LEU A 119 -14.71 -11.30 -7.25
C LEU A 119 -16.14 -11.61 -7.70
N LEU A 120 -16.94 -10.59 -8.00
CA LEU A 120 -18.32 -10.78 -8.48
C LEU A 120 -18.34 -11.50 -9.83
N LYS A 121 -17.57 -11.03 -10.79
CA LYS A 121 -17.47 -11.62 -12.14
C LYS A 121 -16.14 -11.25 -12.80
N ILE A 122 -15.66 -12.10 -13.68
CA ILE A 122 -14.51 -11.78 -14.53
C ILE A 122 -15.05 -11.06 -15.79
N ASP A 123 -14.60 -9.83 -16.01
CA ASP A 123 -14.84 -9.06 -17.22
C ASP A 123 -13.61 -8.21 -17.57
N ASP A 124 -13.67 -7.51 -18.70
CA ASP A 124 -12.55 -6.69 -19.17
C ASP A 124 -12.30 -5.46 -18.30
N LEU A 125 -13.28 -5.06 -17.49
CA LEU A 125 -13.18 -3.96 -16.56
C LEU A 125 -12.23 -4.28 -15.42
N VAL A 126 -12.31 -5.48 -14.87
CA VAL A 126 -11.55 -5.87 -13.66
C VAL A 126 -10.17 -6.44 -13.98
N LYS A 127 -9.99 -7.06 -15.16
CA LYS A 127 -8.74 -7.73 -15.54
C LYS A 127 -7.45 -6.90 -15.34
N PRO A 128 -7.43 -5.58 -15.65
CA PRO A 128 -6.21 -4.77 -15.44
C PRO A 128 -5.82 -4.57 -13.98
N PHE A 129 -6.71 -4.84 -13.02
CA PHE A 129 -6.56 -4.52 -11.61
C PHE A 129 -6.40 -5.74 -10.71
N ILE A 130 -6.58 -6.93 -11.25
CA ILE A 130 -6.41 -8.18 -10.50
C ILE A 130 -5.12 -8.87 -10.89
N ASP A 131 -4.33 -9.20 -9.88
CA ASP A 131 -3.21 -10.12 -10.02
C ASP A 131 -3.68 -11.51 -9.56
N LEU A 132 -3.76 -12.45 -10.50
CA LEU A 132 -4.21 -13.82 -10.22
C LEU A 132 -3.05 -14.76 -9.86
N ASP A 133 -1.80 -14.33 -10.02
CA ASP A 133 -0.66 -15.16 -9.67
C ASP A 133 -0.59 -15.36 -8.15
N GLY A 134 -0.66 -16.61 -7.73
CA GLY A 134 -0.74 -16.99 -6.33
C GLY A 134 -2.06 -16.65 -5.62
N ALA A 135 -3.06 -16.12 -6.32
CA ALA A 135 -4.37 -15.84 -5.74
C ALA A 135 -5.24 -17.10 -5.66
N ASN A 136 -5.95 -17.25 -4.55
CA ASN A 136 -7.06 -18.19 -4.45
C ASN A 136 -8.34 -17.46 -4.89
N LEU A 137 -8.75 -17.64 -6.15
CA LEU A 137 -9.89 -16.94 -6.74
C LEU A 137 -11.22 -17.57 -6.35
N ILE A 138 -12.09 -16.76 -5.74
CA ILE A 138 -13.45 -17.13 -5.34
C ILE A 138 -14.44 -16.24 -6.12
N LEU A 139 -15.18 -16.85 -7.05
CA LEU A 139 -16.12 -16.12 -7.93
C LEU A 139 -17.56 -16.18 -7.42
N GLY A 140 -18.30 -15.11 -7.62
CA GLY A 140 -19.73 -15.03 -7.49
C GLY A 140 -20.25 -14.09 -6.42
N ASP A 141 -21.54 -14.20 -6.14
CA ASP A 141 -22.26 -13.38 -5.18
C ASP A 141 -21.62 -13.41 -3.79
N PHE A 142 -21.18 -12.25 -3.30
CA PHE A 142 -20.50 -12.11 -2.01
C PHE A 142 -21.36 -12.54 -0.82
N ASN A 143 -22.68 -12.44 -0.92
CA ASN A 143 -23.56 -12.96 0.13
C ASN A 143 -23.37 -14.48 0.35
N LYS A 144 -22.98 -15.20 -0.72
CA LYS A 144 -22.74 -16.64 -0.67
C LYS A 144 -21.27 -16.99 -0.43
N THR A 145 -20.35 -16.23 -1.01
CA THR A 145 -18.93 -16.54 -1.04
C THR A 145 -18.15 -15.94 0.11
N LEU A 146 -18.40 -14.67 0.48
CA LEU A 146 -17.63 -13.94 1.49
C LEU A 146 -18.05 -14.36 2.91
N LYS A 147 -17.17 -15.04 3.64
CA LYS A 147 -17.47 -15.57 4.98
C LYS A 147 -16.90 -14.72 6.12
N THR A 148 -15.92 -13.87 5.84
CA THR A 148 -15.22 -13.07 6.84
C THR A 148 -15.00 -11.64 6.34
N ASN A 149 -14.46 -10.77 7.19
CA ASN A 149 -14.06 -9.41 6.87
C ASN A 149 -12.90 -9.40 5.87
N SER A 150 -12.78 -8.35 5.04
CA SER A 150 -11.72 -8.20 4.03
C SER A 150 -10.66 -7.16 4.41
N ASN A 151 -9.45 -7.28 3.89
CA ASN A 151 -8.37 -6.30 4.08
C ASN A 151 -8.63 -5.01 3.32
N GLY A 152 -9.20 -5.13 2.13
CA GLY A 152 -9.59 -4.02 1.27
C GLY A 152 -10.59 -4.49 0.22
N ALA A 153 -11.25 -3.56 -0.44
CA ALA A 153 -12.14 -3.84 -1.55
C ALA A 153 -11.99 -2.77 -2.63
N ILE A 154 -12.25 -3.18 -3.87
CA ILE A 154 -12.29 -2.30 -5.04
C ILE A 154 -13.67 -2.41 -5.64
N ILE A 155 -14.30 -1.26 -5.87
CA ILE A 155 -15.61 -1.13 -6.50
C ILE A 155 -15.47 -0.33 -7.78
N PHE A 156 -16.07 -0.81 -8.85
CA PHE A 156 -16.12 -0.17 -10.15
C PHE A 156 -17.47 0.46 -10.37
N THR A 157 -17.51 1.76 -10.67
CA THR A 157 -18.75 2.51 -10.93
C THR A 157 -18.66 3.28 -12.24
N LYS A 158 -19.79 3.84 -12.66
CA LYS A 158 -19.82 4.89 -13.69
C LYS A 158 -19.38 6.23 -13.07
N GLU A 159 -18.86 7.11 -13.91
CA GLU A 159 -18.38 8.45 -13.56
C GLU A 159 -19.32 9.22 -12.62
N ASP A 160 -20.58 9.28 -12.97
CA ASP A 160 -21.58 10.09 -12.29
C ASP A 160 -21.98 9.57 -10.90
N ASN A 161 -21.59 8.35 -10.55
CA ASN A 161 -22.09 7.67 -9.34
C ASN A 161 -21.09 7.64 -8.17
N PHE A 162 -19.94 8.31 -8.32
CA PHE A 162 -18.97 8.37 -7.23
C PHE A 162 -19.50 9.12 -5.99
N ASN A 163 -20.22 10.22 -6.22
CA ASN A 163 -20.78 11.01 -5.11
C ASN A 163 -21.82 10.23 -4.30
N ASP A 164 -22.64 9.41 -4.96
CA ASP A 164 -23.64 8.57 -4.29
C ASP A 164 -22.96 7.56 -3.34
N LEU A 165 -21.88 6.92 -3.80
CA LEU A 165 -21.08 6.02 -2.95
C LEU A 165 -20.38 6.75 -1.80
N LYS A 166 -19.91 7.97 -2.04
CA LYS A 166 -19.27 8.78 -1.01
C LYS A 166 -20.27 9.16 0.08
N GLU A 167 -21.46 9.66 -0.29
CA GLU A 167 -22.52 9.99 0.66
C GLU A 167 -22.91 8.77 1.50
N TYR A 168 -23.06 7.61 0.85
CA TYR A 168 -23.33 6.38 1.58
C TYR A 168 -22.23 6.04 2.58
N ALA A 169 -20.96 6.17 2.19
CA ALA A 169 -19.85 5.87 3.09
C ALA A 169 -19.74 6.87 4.25
N GLU A 170 -20.22 8.10 4.10
CA GLU A 170 -20.22 9.09 5.19
C GLU A 170 -21.05 8.62 6.39
N GLU A 171 -22.13 7.84 6.18
CA GLU A 171 -22.89 7.22 7.26
C GLU A 171 -22.06 6.22 8.09
N TYR A 172 -21.02 5.63 7.47
CA TYR A 172 -20.13 4.64 8.08
C TYR A 172 -18.70 5.18 8.25
N SER A 173 -18.52 6.49 8.27
CA SER A 173 -17.19 7.15 8.29
C SER A 173 -16.29 6.79 9.49
N SER A 174 -16.88 6.26 10.57
CA SER A 174 -16.11 5.68 11.68
C SER A 174 -15.47 4.32 11.35
N GLU A 175 -15.95 3.61 10.31
CA GLU A 175 -15.51 2.27 9.96
C GLU A 175 -14.95 2.14 8.54
N ILE A 176 -15.44 3.00 7.60
CA ILE A 176 -15.10 2.93 6.18
C ILE A 176 -14.47 4.23 5.69
N LEU A 177 -13.38 4.10 4.96
CA LEU A 177 -12.74 5.14 4.18
C LEU A 177 -12.82 4.79 2.70
N ILE A 178 -13.29 5.73 1.89
CA ILE A 178 -13.32 5.61 0.43
C ILE A 178 -12.22 6.48 -0.18
N ARG A 179 -11.43 5.91 -1.09
CA ARG A 179 -10.43 6.60 -1.89
C ARG A 179 -10.75 6.41 -3.37
N PRO A 180 -11.15 7.48 -4.07
CA PRO A 180 -11.37 7.40 -5.52
C PRO A 180 -10.07 7.48 -6.29
N TRP A 181 -10.02 6.79 -7.41
CA TRP A 181 -9.04 7.01 -8.46
C TRP A 181 -9.67 6.68 -9.81
N GLU A 182 -9.15 7.29 -10.85
CA GLU A 182 -9.69 7.20 -12.20
C GLU A 182 -8.74 6.44 -13.10
N PHE A 183 -9.30 5.56 -13.94
CA PHE A 183 -8.55 4.86 -14.96
C PHE A 183 -9.38 4.74 -16.23
N LYS A 184 -8.97 5.40 -17.32
CA LYS A 184 -9.59 5.29 -18.66
C LYS A 184 -11.12 5.39 -18.63
N ASN A 185 -11.67 6.45 -18.05
CA ASN A 185 -13.12 6.67 -17.90
C ASN A 185 -13.85 5.62 -17.04
N THR A 186 -13.12 4.91 -16.20
CA THR A 186 -13.68 4.04 -15.18
C THR A 186 -13.37 4.65 -13.81
N TYR A 187 -14.40 4.85 -13.02
CA TYR A 187 -14.27 5.29 -11.64
C TYR A 187 -14.08 4.10 -10.75
N ILE A 188 -12.97 4.10 -10.08
CA ILE A 188 -12.55 3.05 -9.17
C ILE A 188 -12.56 3.62 -7.77
N VAL A 189 -13.18 2.89 -6.87
CA VAL A 189 -13.30 3.27 -5.48
C VAL A 189 -12.63 2.19 -4.65
N GLU A 190 -11.52 2.54 -4.03
CA GLU A 190 -10.93 1.71 -2.99
C GLU A 190 -11.67 1.91 -1.69
N LEU A 191 -12.02 0.82 -1.05
CA LEU A 191 -12.67 0.76 0.24
C LEU A 191 -11.71 0.16 1.27
N TYR A 192 -11.52 0.88 2.36
CA TYR A 192 -10.68 0.47 3.48
C TYR A 192 -11.39 0.68 4.81
N ASN A 193 -10.87 0.07 5.85
CA ASN A 193 -11.20 0.48 7.21
C ASN A 193 -10.51 1.81 7.53
N THR A 194 -11.19 2.73 8.22
CA THR A 194 -10.66 4.06 8.56
C THR A 194 -9.42 4.04 9.44
N HIS A 195 -9.17 2.93 10.13
CA HIS A 195 -8.00 2.77 11.02
C HIS A 195 -6.76 2.24 10.32
N ILE A 196 -6.77 2.05 8.98
CA ILE A 196 -5.56 1.70 8.25
C ILE A 196 -4.66 2.92 8.11
N SER A 197 -3.35 2.68 8.17
CA SER A 197 -2.35 3.71 7.99
C SER A 197 -0.98 3.06 7.82
N LYS A 198 -0.25 3.43 6.76
CA LYS A 198 1.16 3.07 6.60
C LYS A 198 1.99 3.64 7.76
N ALA A 199 1.68 4.88 8.18
CA ALA A 199 2.32 5.53 9.33
C ALA A 199 2.17 4.72 10.62
N LYS A 200 0.94 4.32 10.96
CA LYS A 200 0.70 3.52 12.17
C LYS A 200 1.45 2.19 12.13
N ALA A 201 1.47 1.53 10.97
CA ALA A 201 2.20 0.29 10.78
C ALA A 201 3.72 0.49 10.98
N ILE A 202 4.29 1.58 10.46
CA ILE A 202 5.71 1.93 10.65
C ILE A 202 6.02 2.17 12.13
N LEU A 203 5.16 2.92 12.84
CA LEU A 203 5.36 3.18 14.27
C LEU A 203 5.29 1.89 15.10
N ASP A 204 4.36 0.98 14.81
CA ASP A 204 4.26 -0.33 15.47
C ASP A 204 5.53 -1.18 15.22
N ILE A 205 6.11 -1.11 14.01
CA ILE A 205 7.39 -1.78 13.68
C ILE A 205 8.57 -1.11 14.40
N CYS A 206 8.60 0.22 14.49
CA CYS A 206 9.60 0.94 15.28
C CYS A 206 9.58 0.50 16.74
N GLU A 207 8.39 0.39 17.33
CA GLU A 207 8.22 -0.10 18.71
C GLU A 207 8.74 -1.54 18.86
N TYR A 208 8.39 -2.43 17.92
CA TYR A 208 8.85 -3.81 17.94
C TYR A 208 10.38 -3.94 17.93
N TYR A 209 11.08 -3.13 17.12
CA TYR A 209 12.54 -3.15 17.01
C TYR A 209 13.23 -2.17 17.98
N ASN A 210 12.47 -1.44 18.80
CA ASN A 210 12.98 -0.39 19.70
C ASN A 210 13.81 0.68 18.95
N ILE A 211 13.27 1.13 17.78
CA ILE A 211 13.86 2.18 16.95
C ILE A 211 13.18 3.51 17.28
N ASP A 212 13.98 4.53 17.62
CA ASP A 212 13.49 5.89 17.80
C ASP A 212 13.00 6.47 16.47
N THR A 213 11.86 7.18 16.47
CA THR A 213 11.30 7.84 15.29
C THR A 213 12.26 8.88 14.68
N ALA A 214 13.23 9.39 15.44
CA ALA A 214 14.33 10.21 14.92
C ALA A 214 15.25 9.44 13.95
N HIS A 215 15.21 8.12 13.95
CA HIS A 215 15.96 7.24 13.06
C HIS A 215 15.05 6.57 12.02
N THR A 216 14.14 7.33 11.41
CA THR A 216 13.20 6.83 10.41
C THR A 216 13.31 7.60 9.12
N ILE A 217 13.26 6.86 8.00
CA ILE A 217 13.26 7.39 6.63
C ILE A 217 12.09 6.73 5.90
N ALA A 218 11.38 7.46 5.03
CA ALA A 218 10.37 6.87 4.17
C ALA A 218 10.40 7.47 2.77
N PHE A 219 10.12 6.63 1.75
CA PHE A 219 10.00 7.00 0.34
C PHE A 219 8.64 6.60 -0.19
N GLY A 220 8.02 7.47 -0.99
CA GLY A 220 6.74 7.21 -1.64
C GLY A 220 6.39 8.24 -2.69
N ASP A 221 5.39 7.97 -3.53
CA ASP A 221 4.93 8.84 -4.62
C ASP A 221 3.42 9.11 -4.63
N GLY A 222 2.63 8.28 -3.92
CA GLY A 222 1.17 8.31 -3.91
C GLY A 222 0.54 9.01 -2.71
N LEU A 223 -0.73 9.40 -2.81
CA LEU A 223 -1.48 9.98 -1.68
C LEU A 223 -1.59 9.01 -0.48
N ASN A 224 -1.54 7.70 -0.73
CA ASN A 224 -1.52 6.67 0.30
C ASN A 224 -0.20 6.64 1.10
N ASP A 225 0.83 7.38 0.66
CA ASP A 225 2.12 7.50 1.34
C ASP A 225 2.21 8.74 2.23
N LEU A 226 1.26 9.67 2.09
CA LEU A 226 1.33 10.96 2.76
C LEU A 226 1.49 10.83 4.28
N ASP A 227 0.74 9.93 4.89
CA ASP A 227 0.78 9.69 6.32
C ASP A 227 2.17 9.16 6.76
N MET A 228 2.75 8.21 6.03
CA MET A 228 4.09 7.69 6.35
C MET A 228 5.18 8.73 6.12
N LEU A 229 5.12 9.53 5.03
CA LEU A 229 6.12 10.56 4.76
C LEU A 229 6.09 11.69 5.79
N THR A 230 4.94 11.96 6.39
CA THR A 230 4.79 13.01 7.40
C THR A 230 5.11 12.55 8.81
N CYS A 231 4.96 11.27 9.13
CA CYS A 231 5.23 10.74 10.48
C CYS A 231 6.70 10.43 10.75
N VAL A 232 7.51 10.23 9.71
CA VAL A 232 8.94 9.89 9.86
C VAL A 232 9.84 11.13 9.95
N LYS A 233 11.07 10.93 10.41
CA LYS A 233 12.08 12.00 10.47
C LYS A 233 12.45 12.52 9.09
N TYR A 234 12.69 11.63 8.13
CA TYR A 234 13.08 11.93 6.76
C TYR A 234 12.05 11.37 5.78
N GLY A 235 10.96 12.11 5.56
CA GLY A 235 9.95 11.76 4.56
C GLY A 235 10.33 12.34 3.20
N VAL A 236 10.51 11.48 2.21
CA VAL A 236 11.04 11.80 0.87
C VAL A 236 10.00 11.46 -0.19
N ALA A 237 9.49 12.47 -0.89
CA ALA A 237 8.58 12.27 -2.02
C ALA A 237 9.36 12.07 -3.32
N MET A 238 8.94 11.12 -4.15
CA MET A 238 9.48 10.88 -5.47
C MET A 238 8.91 11.89 -6.48
N GLU A 239 9.76 12.56 -7.27
CA GLU A 239 9.31 13.42 -8.37
C GLU A 239 8.50 12.62 -9.40
N GLY A 240 7.50 13.27 -9.98
CA GLY A 240 6.52 12.62 -10.86
C GLY A 240 5.36 11.96 -10.12
N GLY A 241 5.41 11.89 -8.79
CA GLY A 241 4.32 11.43 -7.93
C GLY A 241 3.22 12.48 -7.75
N ASN A 242 2.31 12.23 -6.84
CA ASN A 242 1.16 13.10 -6.57
C ASN A 242 1.59 14.49 -6.05
N SER A 243 1.00 15.57 -6.60
CA SER A 243 1.36 16.95 -6.27
C SER A 243 1.15 17.32 -4.79
N GLU A 244 0.22 16.66 -4.11
CA GLU A 244 -0.05 16.91 -2.68
C GLU A 244 1.10 16.42 -1.80
N ILE A 245 1.65 15.23 -2.09
CA ILE A 245 2.77 14.71 -1.30
C ILE A 245 4.04 15.49 -1.56
N LEU A 246 4.27 15.95 -2.80
CA LEU A 246 5.42 16.81 -3.13
C LEU A 246 5.41 18.13 -2.36
N LYS A 247 4.22 18.64 -2.02
CA LYS A 247 4.08 19.87 -1.21
C LYS A 247 4.28 19.64 0.28
N LYS A 248 3.97 18.43 0.78
CA LYS A 248 3.92 18.13 2.23
C LYS A 248 5.11 17.35 2.75
N ALA A 249 5.79 16.60 1.88
CA ALA A 249 7.01 15.88 2.25
C ALA A 249 8.14 16.86 2.64
N LYS A 250 8.98 16.46 3.58
CA LYS A 250 10.13 17.27 4.01
C LYS A 250 11.21 17.38 2.95
N TYR A 251 11.33 16.33 2.14
CA TYR A 251 12.34 16.22 1.08
C TYR A 251 11.71 15.69 -0.19
N THR A 252 12.33 16.02 -1.31
CA THR A 252 12.02 15.46 -2.63
C THR A 252 13.26 14.85 -3.24
N THR A 253 13.06 13.88 -4.11
CA THR A 253 14.13 13.24 -4.87
C THR A 253 13.66 13.00 -6.30
N PRO A 254 14.55 12.88 -7.30
CA PRO A 254 14.15 12.55 -8.66
C PRO A 254 13.26 11.30 -8.74
N SER A 255 12.61 11.13 -9.88
CA SER A 255 11.70 10.00 -10.13
C SER A 255 12.42 8.65 -10.08
N VAL A 256 11.65 7.56 -9.98
CA VAL A 256 12.18 6.18 -10.06
C VAL A 256 12.98 5.93 -11.33
N LYS A 257 12.58 6.52 -12.47
CA LYS A 257 13.29 6.41 -13.76
C LYS A 257 14.67 7.06 -13.74
N GLU A 258 14.89 7.97 -12.82
CA GLU A 258 16.15 8.67 -12.63
C GLU A 258 16.92 8.18 -11.40
N HIS A 259 16.55 7.03 -10.86
CA HIS A 259 17.17 6.41 -9.68
C HIS A 259 17.10 7.30 -8.43
N GLY A 260 15.94 7.94 -8.20
CA GLY A 260 15.78 8.96 -7.18
C GLY A 260 16.11 8.50 -5.77
N LEU A 261 15.67 7.30 -5.36
CA LEU A 261 15.97 6.74 -4.05
C LEU A 261 17.49 6.56 -3.86
N ALA A 262 18.17 5.97 -4.85
CA ALA A 262 19.62 5.81 -4.80
C ALA A 262 20.34 7.16 -4.77
N LYS A 263 19.92 8.13 -5.58
CA LYS A 263 20.46 9.50 -5.60
C LYS A 263 20.30 10.19 -4.27
N PHE A 264 19.13 10.05 -3.61
CA PHE A 264 18.91 10.62 -2.29
C PHE A 264 19.95 10.12 -1.29
N PHE A 265 20.12 8.82 -1.16
CA PHE A 265 21.09 8.26 -0.22
C PHE A 265 22.55 8.64 -0.54
N LYS A 266 22.91 8.75 -1.83
CA LYS A 266 24.29 9.11 -2.26
C LYS A 266 24.62 10.57 -1.98
N ASN A 267 23.64 11.47 -2.05
CA ASN A 267 23.84 12.92 -2.03
C ASN A 267 23.41 13.58 -0.72
N PHE A 268 22.57 12.91 0.09
CA PHE A 268 22.05 13.49 1.32
C PHE A 268 23.02 13.30 2.49
N GLU A 269 23.16 14.35 3.28
CA GLU A 269 23.92 14.32 4.53
C GLU A 269 22.95 14.15 5.72
N PHE A 270 23.04 13.01 6.40
CA PHE A 270 22.21 12.63 7.55
C PHE A 270 22.71 13.20 8.87
#